data_294cba3685e833bf0a9c62ddffff518b
#
_entry.id   294cba3685e833bf0a9c62ddffff518b
#
_cell.length_a   1.000
_cell.length_b   1.000
_cell.length_c   1.000
_cell.angle_alpha   90.00
_cell.angle_beta   90.00
_cell.angle_gamma   90.00
#
_symmetry.space_group_name_H-M   'P 1'
#
loop_
_entity.id
_entity.type
_entity.pdbx_description
1 polymer ?
#
loop_
_entity_poly.entity_id
_entity_poly.type
_entity_poly.pdbx_seq_one_letter_code
_entity_poly.pdbx_strand_id
1 'polypeptide(L)'
;MALVAGETETARRIAAEVRVICEEGLAKGGSDSPESYWLLATAAEAALVSCNMDSARLNYIRATTESDPGAAEVSRTRSQARLLLKYQEQDEHALDDCFGLPRIGLFTGHMLDRPDRPDPRFPAALEEAVRSEIEASLERRDVQIGYSSLACGGDMLFAESALKRGGEVYIFLPFDIETFIEQNRVNPARGCDRTATRRDRRAGRTTRCGPRRWSPRRQRSSRLGRSTTR
;
A
#
# COMPACT_ATOMS: atom_id res chain seq x y z
N MET A 1 19.06 -5.50 -20.05
CA MET A 1 19.93 -4.67 -20.93
C MET A 1 19.61 -4.87 -22.41
N ALA A 2 19.57 -6.13 -22.95
CA ALA A 2 19.28 -6.38 -24.36
C ALA A 2 17.91 -5.82 -24.84
N LEU A 3 16.85 -5.97 -24.04
CA LEU A 3 15.53 -5.41 -24.37
C LEU A 3 15.57 -3.87 -24.48
N VAL A 4 16.27 -3.22 -23.53
CA VAL A 4 16.45 -1.75 -23.51
C VAL A 4 17.28 -1.25 -24.69
N ALA A 5 18.21 -2.08 -25.19
CA ALA A 5 19.02 -1.79 -26.37
C ALA A 5 18.30 -2.07 -27.71
N GLY A 6 17.04 -2.54 -27.66
CA GLY A 6 16.28 -2.91 -28.85
C GLY A 6 16.64 -4.27 -29.45
N GLU A 7 17.48 -5.05 -28.77
CA GLU A 7 17.92 -6.39 -29.21
C GLU A 7 16.90 -7.47 -28.79
N THR A 8 15.68 -7.38 -29.30
CA THR A 8 14.53 -8.18 -28.86
C THR A 8 14.76 -9.69 -28.98
N GLU A 9 15.38 -10.16 -30.06
CA GLU A 9 15.64 -11.59 -30.27
C GLU A 9 16.68 -12.13 -29.28
N THR A 10 17.75 -11.38 -29.05
CA THR A 10 18.77 -11.69 -28.04
C THR A 10 18.14 -11.72 -26.65
N ALA A 11 17.27 -10.77 -26.33
CA ALA A 11 16.57 -10.72 -25.05
C ALA A 11 15.69 -11.95 -24.83
N ARG A 12 14.91 -12.37 -25.84
CA ARG A 12 14.05 -13.57 -25.76
C ARG A 12 14.85 -14.85 -25.58
N ARG A 13 15.97 -14.99 -26.30
CA ARG A 13 16.86 -16.17 -26.15
C ARG A 13 17.40 -16.24 -24.72
N ILE A 14 17.91 -15.15 -24.18
CA ILE A 14 18.40 -15.07 -22.80
C ILE A 14 17.27 -15.40 -21.82
N ALA A 15 16.08 -14.83 -22.03
CA ALA A 15 14.93 -15.10 -21.18
C ALA A 15 14.53 -16.58 -21.14
N ALA A 16 14.63 -17.28 -22.28
CA ALA A 16 14.37 -18.71 -22.33
C ALA A 16 15.40 -19.52 -21.52
N GLU A 17 16.68 -19.17 -21.61
CA GLU A 17 17.76 -19.82 -20.82
C GLU A 17 17.57 -19.55 -19.32
N VAL A 18 17.26 -18.28 -18.93
CA VAL A 18 17.00 -17.90 -17.54
C VAL A 18 15.81 -18.65 -16.96
N ARG A 19 14.74 -18.83 -17.72
CA ARG A 19 13.57 -19.58 -17.28
C ARG A 19 13.92 -21.00 -16.90
N VAL A 20 14.72 -21.72 -17.72
CA VAL A 20 15.17 -23.07 -17.42
C VAL A 20 15.98 -23.12 -16.13
N ILE A 21 16.90 -22.18 -15.93
CA ILE A 21 17.70 -22.09 -14.70
C ILE A 21 16.80 -21.89 -13.47
N CYS A 22 15.78 -21.01 -13.57
CA CYS A 22 14.83 -20.78 -12.48
C CYS A 22 13.99 -22.04 -12.17
N GLU A 23 13.49 -22.74 -13.19
CA GLU A 23 12.73 -23.99 -13.05
C GLU A 23 13.55 -25.07 -12.35
N GLU A 24 14.81 -25.23 -12.75
CA GLU A 24 15.74 -26.18 -12.10
C GLU A 24 16.06 -25.78 -10.66
N GLY A 25 16.24 -24.46 -10.38
CA GLY A 25 16.48 -23.94 -9.04
C GLY A 25 15.31 -24.23 -8.11
N LEU A 26 14.08 -23.96 -8.57
CA LEU A 26 12.84 -24.24 -7.82
C LEU A 26 12.66 -25.75 -7.56
N ALA A 27 13.00 -26.61 -8.54
CA ALA A 27 12.92 -28.04 -8.36
C ALA A 27 13.91 -28.60 -7.32
N LYS A 28 15.07 -27.96 -7.17
CA LYS A 28 16.12 -28.35 -6.20
C LYS A 28 15.88 -27.79 -4.79
N GLY A 29 15.42 -26.55 -4.70
CA GLY A 29 15.34 -25.80 -3.42
C GLY A 29 14.01 -25.94 -2.67
N GLY A 30 12.93 -26.36 -3.33
CA GLY A 30 11.59 -26.35 -2.77
C GLY A 30 11.01 -24.92 -2.67
N SER A 31 9.70 -24.82 -2.43
CA SER A 31 8.98 -23.53 -2.33
C SER A 31 9.33 -22.72 -1.08
N ASP A 32 9.82 -23.34 -0.03
CA ASP A 32 10.12 -22.72 1.27
C ASP A 32 11.56 -22.20 1.38
N SER A 33 12.37 -22.30 0.30
CA SER A 33 13.71 -21.74 0.27
C SER A 33 13.67 -20.20 0.26
N PRO A 34 14.56 -19.51 1.00
CA PRO A 34 14.70 -18.05 0.92
C PRO A 34 14.97 -17.53 -0.51
N GLU A 35 15.48 -18.39 -1.38
CA GLU A 35 15.80 -18.09 -2.77
C GLU A 35 14.59 -18.22 -3.69
N SER A 36 13.52 -18.92 -3.26
CA SER A 36 12.35 -19.22 -4.08
C SER A 36 11.66 -17.94 -4.59
N TYR A 37 11.59 -16.90 -3.74
CA TYR A 37 11.07 -15.60 -4.15
C TYR A 37 11.78 -15.05 -5.38
N TRP A 38 13.11 -14.99 -5.35
CA TRP A 38 13.91 -14.44 -6.43
C TRP A 38 13.87 -15.27 -7.69
N LEU A 39 13.83 -16.60 -7.56
CA LEU A 39 13.68 -17.51 -8.70
C LEU A 39 12.33 -17.31 -9.39
N LEU A 40 11.24 -17.22 -8.63
CA LEU A 40 9.90 -16.97 -9.17
C LEU A 40 9.78 -15.57 -9.79
N ALA A 41 10.32 -14.55 -9.14
CA ALA A 41 10.34 -13.19 -9.66
C ALA A 41 11.13 -13.10 -10.98
N THR A 42 12.30 -13.75 -11.03
CA THR A 42 13.15 -13.80 -12.24
C THR A 42 12.49 -14.60 -13.37
N ALA A 43 11.81 -15.69 -13.05
CA ALA A 43 11.03 -16.45 -14.03
C ALA A 43 9.86 -15.63 -14.60
N ALA A 44 9.22 -14.79 -13.75
CA ALA A 44 8.17 -13.87 -14.19
C ALA A 44 8.72 -12.78 -15.12
N GLU A 45 9.87 -12.19 -14.80
CA GLU A 45 10.55 -11.22 -15.66
C GLU A 45 10.95 -11.84 -17.01
N ALA A 46 11.46 -13.05 -17.01
CA ALA A 46 11.79 -13.79 -18.24
C ALA A 46 10.54 -14.07 -19.09
N ALA A 47 9.41 -14.38 -18.44
CA ALA A 47 8.13 -14.53 -19.13
C ALA A 47 7.66 -13.21 -19.75
N LEU A 48 7.81 -12.06 -19.06
CA LEU A 48 7.51 -10.75 -19.63
C LEU A 48 8.37 -10.46 -20.86
N VAL A 49 9.67 -10.68 -20.78
CA VAL A 49 10.57 -10.47 -21.94
C VAL A 49 10.15 -11.32 -23.14
N SER A 50 9.55 -12.49 -22.89
CA SER A 50 8.99 -13.39 -23.91
C SER A 50 7.55 -13.05 -24.32
N CYS A 51 6.98 -11.92 -23.84
CA CYS A 51 5.60 -11.50 -24.06
C CYS A 51 4.53 -12.49 -23.56
N ASN A 52 4.86 -13.30 -22.54
CA ASN A 52 3.94 -14.25 -21.94
C ASN A 52 3.38 -13.69 -20.62
N MET A 53 2.31 -12.90 -20.73
CA MET A 53 1.66 -12.21 -19.59
C MET A 53 1.08 -13.19 -18.56
N ASP A 54 0.48 -14.28 -19.01
CA ASP A 54 -0.16 -15.25 -18.10
C ASP A 54 0.88 -15.95 -17.22
N SER A 55 1.99 -16.37 -17.81
CA SER A 55 3.10 -16.98 -17.07
C SER A 55 3.76 -15.98 -16.12
N ALA A 56 3.92 -14.72 -16.55
CA ALA A 56 4.46 -13.67 -15.70
C ALA A 56 3.55 -13.41 -14.48
N ARG A 57 2.26 -13.25 -14.72
CA ARG A 57 1.25 -13.08 -13.67
C ARG A 57 1.27 -14.22 -12.66
N LEU A 58 1.25 -15.46 -13.15
CA LEU A 58 1.27 -16.65 -12.29
C LEU A 58 2.50 -16.67 -11.39
N ASN A 59 3.69 -16.44 -11.96
CA ASN A 59 4.93 -16.47 -11.19
C ASN A 59 5.06 -15.33 -10.20
N TYR A 60 4.59 -14.10 -10.52
CA TYR A 60 4.56 -13.00 -9.54
C TYR A 60 3.60 -13.28 -8.38
N ILE A 61 2.41 -13.84 -8.65
CA ILE A 61 1.49 -14.24 -7.59
C ILE A 61 2.12 -15.32 -6.72
N ARG A 62 2.74 -16.33 -7.30
CA ARG A 62 3.45 -17.38 -6.57
C ARG A 62 4.58 -16.80 -5.72
N ALA A 63 5.40 -15.91 -6.27
CA ALA A 63 6.48 -15.25 -5.56
C ALA A 63 5.97 -14.53 -4.29
N THR A 64 4.82 -13.86 -4.38
CA THR A 64 4.27 -13.08 -3.25
C THR A 64 3.43 -13.93 -2.28
N THR A 65 2.94 -15.11 -2.69
CA THR A 65 2.04 -15.94 -1.85
C THR A 65 2.72 -17.20 -1.29
N GLU A 66 3.68 -17.77 -1.99
CA GLU A 66 4.41 -18.98 -1.57
C GLU A 66 5.68 -18.67 -0.78
N SER A 67 6.25 -17.47 -0.96
CA SER A 67 7.38 -16.97 -0.17
C SER A 67 6.90 -15.89 0.81
N ASP A 68 7.74 -15.49 1.76
CA ASP A 68 7.44 -14.38 2.72
C ASP A 68 8.41 -13.19 2.45
N PRO A 69 8.29 -12.51 1.28
CA PRO A 69 9.18 -11.42 0.92
C PRO A 69 8.89 -10.17 1.76
N GLY A 70 9.91 -9.36 2.01
CA GLY A 70 9.73 -8.03 2.58
C GLY A 70 9.08 -7.06 1.59
N ALA A 71 8.36 -6.06 2.11
CA ALA A 71 7.68 -5.05 1.27
C ALA A 71 8.64 -4.30 0.33
N ALA A 72 9.90 -4.09 0.74
CA ALA A 72 10.92 -3.45 -0.09
C ALA A 72 11.32 -4.31 -1.29
N GLU A 73 11.40 -5.64 -1.11
CA GLU A 73 11.70 -6.60 -2.18
C GLU A 73 10.57 -6.64 -3.19
N VAL A 74 9.33 -6.77 -2.71
CA VAL A 74 8.12 -6.75 -3.56
C VAL A 74 8.00 -5.43 -4.33
N SER A 75 8.26 -4.29 -3.68
CA SER A 75 8.23 -2.98 -4.32
C SER A 75 9.27 -2.85 -5.44
N ARG A 76 10.47 -3.40 -5.24
CA ARG A 76 11.53 -3.42 -6.24
C ARG A 76 11.14 -4.28 -7.45
N THR A 77 10.63 -5.49 -7.20
CA THR A 77 10.16 -6.41 -8.25
C THR A 77 9.02 -5.79 -9.06
N ARG A 78 8.04 -5.13 -8.39
CA ARG A 78 6.98 -4.39 -9.08
C ARG A 78 7.52 -3.28 -9.98
N SER A 79 8.50 -2.52 -9.48
CA SER A 79 9.12 -1.45 -10.27
C SER A 79 9.84 -1.99 -11.51
N GLN A 80 10.47 -3.16 -11.38
CA GLN A 80 11.11 -3.84 -12.51
C GLN A 80 10.08 -4.34 -13.53
N ALA A 81 8.97 -4.93 -13.08
CA ALA A 81 7.87 -5.38 -13.94
C ALA A 81 7.30 -4.20 -14.76
N ARG A 82 7.02 -3.07 -14.11
CA ARG A 82 6.55 -1.84 -14.76
C ARG A 82 7.53 -1.34 -15.81
N LEU A 83 8.81 -1.35 -15.50
CA LEU A 83 9.85 -0.96 -16.45
C LEU A 83 9.85 -1.84 -17.71
N LEU A 84 9.75 -3.16 -17.55
CA LEU A 84 9.68 -4.10 -18.66
C LEU A 84 8.43 -3.89 -19.52
N LEU A 85 7.27 -3.72 -18.90
CA LEU A 85 6.01 -3.43 -19.59
C LEU A 85 6.10 -2.12 -20.39
N LYS A 86 6.64 -1.08 -19.79
CA LYS A 86 6.86 0.21 -20.47
C LYS A 86 7.75 0.07 -21.70
N TYR A 87 8.85 -0.69 -21.64
CA TYR A 87 9.71 -0.94 -22.81
C TYR A 87 9.04 -1.79 -23.89
N GLN A 88 7.97 -2.48 -23.55
CA GLN A 88 7.16 -3.27 -24.50
C GLN A 88 5.91 -2.50 -24.96
N GLU A 89 5.80 -1.22 -24.62
CA GLU A 89 4.64 -0.37 -24.95
C GLU A 89 3.31 -0.93 -24.42
N GLN A 90 3.37 -1.68 -23.31
CA GLN A 90 2.21 -2.22 -22.57
C GLN A 90 1.81 -1.28 -21.42
N ASP A 91 0.61 -1.48 -20.88
CA ASP A 91 0.19 -0.80 -19.65
C ASP A 91 1.13 -1.18 -18.50
N GLU A 92 1.89 -0.20 -18.00
CA GLU A 92 2.86 -0.40 -16.92
C GLU A 92 2.23 -0.88 -15.60
N HIS A 93 0.91 -0.71 -15.44
CA HIS A 93 0.15 -1.11 -14.25
C HIS A 93 -0.55 -2.47 -14.41
N ALA A 94 -0.46 -3.13 -15.56
CA ALA A 94 -1.19 -4.36 -15.87
C ALA A 94 -0.98 -5.53 -14.89
N LEU A 95 0.10 -5.49 -14.11
CA LEU A 95 0.46 -6.54 -13.14
C LEU A 95 0.51 -6.05 -11.69
N ASP A 96 0.07 -4.83 -11.41
CA ASP A 96 0.16 -4.25 -10.04
C ASP A 96 -0.60 -5.08 -8.99
N ASP A 97 -1.69 -5.70 -9.39
CA ASP A 97 -2.52 -6.57 -8.55
C ASP A 97 -1.80 -7.86 -8.10
N CYS A 98 -0.75 -8.28 -8.80
CA CYS A 98 0.03 -9.47 -8.45
C CYS A 98 0.90 -9.29 -7.20
N PHE A 99 1.18 -8.04 -6.81
CA PHE A 99 2.19 -7.75 -5.79
C PHE A 99 1.63 -7.58 -4.38
N GLY A 100 0.32 -7.43 -4.23
CA GLY A 100 -0.35 -7.31 -2.91
C GLY A 100 0.20 -6.21 -2.01
N LEU A 101 0.89 -5.20 -2.56
CA LEU A 101 1.41 -4.09 -1.80
C LEU A 101 0.29 -3.15 -1.35
N PRO A 102 0.31 -2.68 -0.09
CA PRO A 102 -0.68 -1.73 0.38
C PRO A 102 -0.57 -0.42 -0.39
N ARG A 103 -1.71 0.20 -0.68
CA ARG A 103 -1.74 1.55 -1.25
C ARG A 103 -1.54 2.57 -0.14
N ILE A 104 -0.54 3.40 -0.33
CA ILE A 104 -0.13 4.42 0.63
C ILE A 104 -0.68 5.78 0.20
N GLY A 105 -1.32 6.48 1.14
CA GLY A 105 -1.79 7.85 0.98
C GLY A 105 -1.01 8.80 1.88
N LEU A 106 -0.48 9.89 1.30
CA LEU A 106 0.01 11.03 2.06
C LEU A 106 -1.04 12.12 2.02
N PHE A 107 -1.44 12.61 3.19
CA PHE A 107 -2.46 13.65 3.32
C PHE A 107 -1.92 14.85 4.09
N THR A 108 -2.29 16.03 3.63
CA THR A 108 -2.10 17.30 4.33
C THR A 108 -3.35 18.16 4.11
N GLY A 109 -3.89 18.68 5.19
CA GLY A 109 -5.13 19.47 5.17
C GLY A 109 -4.99 20.81 5.88
N HIS A 110 -6.00 21.65 5.70
CA HIS A 110 -6.12 22.88 6.46
C HIS A 110 -6.62 22.59 7.87
N MET A 111 -6.15 23.41 8.82
CA MET A 111 -6.74 23.46 10.14
C MET A 111 -8.16 24.05 10.07
N LEU A 112 -9.02 23.59 10.97
CA LEU A 112 -10.34 24.19 11.14
C LEU A 112 -10.20 25.64 11.56
N ASP A 113 -10.94 26.53 10.90
CA ASP A 113 -10.89 27.97 11.19
C ASP A 113 -11.44 28.31 12.57
N ARG A 114 -10.90 29.36 13.17
CA ARG A 114 -11.53 29.98 14.34
C ARG A 114 -12.79 30.70 13.89
N PRO A 115 -13.81 30.79 14.77
CA PRO A 115 -15.09 31.45 14.41
C PRO A 115 -14.97 32.92 13.97
N ASP A 116 -13.92 33.62 14.43
CA ASP A 116 -13.64 35.02 14.18
C ASP A 116 -12.67 35.29 13.02
N ARG A 117 -12.33 34.26 12.24
CA ARG A 117 -11.39 34.39 11.12
C ARG A 117 -12.00 35.23 9.99
N PRO A 118 -11.40 36.40 9.59
CA PRO A 118 -11.97 37.27 8.58
C PRO A 118 -12.09 36.65 7.17
N ASP A 119 -11.15 35.76 6.82
CA ASP A 119 -11.09 35.07 5.52
C ASP A 119 -11.06 33.57 5.77
N PRO A 120 -12.22 32.91 5.83
CA PRO A 120 -12.30 31.50 6.17
C PRO A 120 -11.77 30.62 5.05
N ARG A 121 -10.93 29.63 5.42
CA ARG A 121 -10.39 28.59 4.53
C ARG A 121 -11.05 27.25 4.75
N PHE A 122 -11.30 26.92 6.02
CA PHE A 122 -11.97 25.69 6.42
C PHE A 122 -12.88 25.96 7.63
N PRO A 123 -14.03 26.61 7.40
CA PRO A 123 -15.02 26.85 8.45
C PRO A 123 -15.70 25.55 8.88
N ALA A 124 -16.16 25.48 10.13
CA ALA A 124 -16.78 24.30 10.72
C ALA A 124 -17.98 23.77 9.91
N ALA A 125 -18.70 24.64 9.21
CA ALA A 125 -19.81 24.25 8.34
C ALA A 125 -19.43 23.34 7.18
N LEU A 126 -18.16 23.31 6.76
CA LEU A 126 -17.65 22.45 5.68
C LEU A 126 -17.11 21.11 6.19
N GLU A 127 -17.07 20.89 7.50
CA GLU A 127 -16.43 19.70 8.07
C GLU A 127 -17.01 18.39 7.52
N GLU A 128 -18.35 18.29 7.47
CA GLU A 128 -19.01 17.06 6.99
C GLU A 128 -18.82 16.86 5.48
N ALA A 129 -18.85 17.91 4.69
CA ALA A 129 -18.59 17.84 3.26
C ALA A 129 -17.15 17.40 2.97
N VAL A 130 -16.18 17.95 3.70
CA VAL A 130 -14.76 17.56 3.58
C VAL A 130 -14.54 16.12 4.04
N ARG A 131 -15.19 15.70 5.14
CA ARG A 131 -15.15 14.30 5.61
C ARG A 131 -15.63 13.35 4.52
N SER A 132 -16.79 13.63 3.94
CA SER A 132 -17.37 12.79 2.88
C SER A 132 -16.45 12.69 1.66
N GLU A 133 -15.82 13.77 1.24
CA GLU A 133 -14.88 13.74 0.11
C GLU A 133 -13.58 12.98 0.44
N ILE A 134 -13.08 13.10 1.67
CA ILE A 134 -11.94 12.31 2.15
C ILE A 134 -12.29 10.81 2.13
N GLU A 135 -13.44 10.42 2.69
CA GLU A 135 -13.90 9.03 2.70
C GLU A 135 -14.02 8.47 1.28
N ALA A 136 -14.69 9.21 0.37
CA ALA A 136 -14.81 8.84 -1.02
C ALA A 136 -13.45 8.73 -1.75
N SER A 137 -12.52 9.64 -1.44
CA SER A 137 -11.18 9.62 -2.02
C SER A 137 -10.35 8.42 -1.53
N LEU A 138 -10.42 8.10 -0.23
CA LEU A 138 -9.78 6.93 0.36
C LEU A 138 -10.32 5.63 -0.26
N GLU A 139 -11.63 5.58 -0.52
CA GLU A 139 -12.28 4.44 -1.14
C GLU A 139 -11.88 4.28 -2.61
N ARG A 140 -12.03 5.32 -3.43
CA ARG A 140 -11.66 5.28 -4.85
C ARG A 140 -10.21 4.86 -5.07
N ARG A 141 -9.31 5.25 -4.16
CA ARG A 141 -7.87 4.98 -4.25
C ARG A 141 -7.45 3.73 -3.48
N ASP A 142 -8.38 3.10 -2.77
CA ASP A 142 -8.14 1.93 -1.92
C ASP A 142 -6.93 2.13 -0.98
N VAL A 143 -6.85 3.30 -0.33
CA VAL A 143 -5.74 3.63 0.58
C VAL A 143 -5.84 2.77 1.84
N GLN A 144 -4.78 2.03 2.13
CA GLN A 144 -4.68 1.11 3.26
C GLN A 144 -3.75 1.64 4.35
N ILE A 145 -2.75 2.44 3.97
CA ILE A 145 -1.81 3.07 4.90
C ILE A 145 -1.83 4.57 4.65
N GLY A 146 -2.16 5.34 5.67
CA GLY A 146 -2.17 6.80 5.65
C GLY A 146 -0.98 7.41 6.38
N TYR A 147 -0.39 8.44 5.79
CA TYR A 147 0.60 9.30 6.44
C TYR A 147 0.05 10.71 6.51
N SER A 148 0.04 11.30 7.71
CA SER A 148 -0.42 12.68 7.92
C SER A 148 0.18 13.26 9.19
N SER A 149 0.01 14.57 9.41
CA SER A 149 0.08 15.14 10.74
C SER A 149 -1.24 14.91 11.48
N LEU A 150 -1.44 15.48 12.64
CA LEU A 150 -2.71 15.36 13.39
C LEU A 150 -3.23 16.76 13.76
N ALA A 151 -3.06 17.73 12.85
CA ALA A 151 -3.56 19.07 13.06
C ALA A 151 -5.09 19.08 13.11
N CYS A 152 -5.65 19.91 13.99
CA CYS A 152 -7.10 20.01 14.19
C CYS A 152 -7.79 20.50 12.92
N GLY A 153 -8.45 19.61 12.20
CA GLY A 153 -9.11 19.87 10.92
C GLY A 153 -8.98 18.72 9.94
N GLY A 154 -8.56 18.99 8.71
CA GLY A 154 -8.48 18.00 7.64
C GLY A 154 -7.66 16.77 7.99
N ASP A 155 -6.51 16.94 8.67
CA ASP A 155 -5.65 15.82 9.06
C ASP A 155 -6.34 14.87 10.02
N MET A 156 -7.11 15.39 10.99
CA MET A 156 -7.89 14.55 11.91
C MET A 156 -9.00 13.81 11.18
N LEU A 157 -9.71 14.50 10.25
CA LEU A 157 -10.75 13.86 9.44
C LEU A 157 -10.19 12.72 8.61
N PHE A 158 -9.02 12.92 8.00
CA PHE A 158 -8.33 11.88 7.25
C PHE A 158 -7.95 10.69 8.13
N ALA A 159 -7.33 10.94 9.28
CA ALA A 159 -6.92 9.89 10.21
C ALA A 159 -8.12 9.08 10.71
N GLU A 160 -9.21 9.75 11.14
CA GLU A 160 -10.45 9.10 11.58
C GLU A 160 -11.06 8.25 10.46
N SER A 161 -11.15 8.78 9.24
CA SER A 161 -11.73 8.09 8.08
C SER A 161 -10.91 6.88 7.65
N ALA A 162 -9.58 7.00 7.66
CA ALA A 162 -8.68 5.89 7.33
C ALA A 162 -8.78 4.76 8.37
N LEU A 163 -8.79 5.09 9.68
CA LEU A 163 -8.94 4.12 10.76
C LEU A 163 -10.32 3.43 10.75
N LYS A 164 -11.38 4.19 10.48
CA LYS A 164 -12.76 3.66 10.37
C LYS A 164 -12.87 2.59 9.27
N ARG A 165 -12.10 2.71 8.19
CA ARG A 165 -12.00 1.74 7.09
C ARG A 165 -11.13 0.52 7.43
N GLY A 166 -10.50 0.48 8.61
CA GLY A 166 -9.57 -0.57 9.01
C GLY A 166 -8.15 -0.40 8.44
N GLY A 167 -7.83 0.78 7.93
CA GLY A 167 -6.48 1.14 7.50
C GLY A 167 -5.55 1.44 8.69
N GLU A 168 -4.27 1.59 8.41
CA GLU A 168 -3.25 2.05 9.34
C GLU A 168 -2.94 3.51 9.11
N VAL A 169 -2.64 4.25 10.19
CA VAL A 169 -2.26 5.67 10.09
C VAL A 169 -0.97 5.92 10.84
N TYR A 170 -0.02 6.52 10.15
CA TYR A 170 1.26 6.97 10.68
C TYR A 170 1.25 8.49 10.82
N ILE A 171 1.46 8.97 12.04
CA ILE A 171 1.42 10.40 12.35
C ILE A 171 2.84 10.94 12.47
N PHE A 172 3.13 11.99 11.70
CA PHE A 172 4.36 12.76 11.78
C PHE A 172 4.08 14.13 12.37
N LEU A 173 4.59 14.36 13.58
CA LEU A 173 4.47 15.65 14.24
C LEU A 173 5.69 16.51 13.88
N PRO A 174 5.49 17.80 13.55
CA PRO A 174 6.59 18.72 13.23
C PRO A 174 7.42 19.12 14.45
N PHE A 175 6.88 18.90 15.66
CA PHE A 175 7.51 19.24 16.94
C PHE A 175 7.29 18.10 17.94
N ASP A 176 7.81 18.23 19.16
CA ASP A 176 7.44 17.38 20.28
C ASP A 176 5.93 17.44 20.56
N ILE A 177 5.41 16.38 21.19
CA ILE A 177 3.97 16.21 21.35
C ILE A 177 3.35 17.27 22.26
N GLU A 178 4.06 17.78 23.25
CA GLU A 178 3.60 18.81 24.17
C GLU A 178 3.39 20.12 23.43
N THR A 179 4.38 20.58 22.68
CA THR A 179 4.31 21.78 21.83
C THR A 179 3.21 21.63 20.77
N PHE A 180 3.10 20.46 20.14
CA PHE A 180 2.06 20.21 19.14
C PHE A 180 0.65 20.33 19.74
N ILE A 181 0.39 19.74 20.91
CA ILE A 181 -0.88 19.83 21.61
C ILE A 181 -1.19 21.28 21.98
N GLU A 182 -0.20 22.02 22.47
CA GLU A 182 -0.39 23.41 22.86
C GLU A 182 -0.79 24.30 21.68
N GLN A 183 -0.11 24.16 20.53
CA GLN A 183 -0.43 24.90 19.32
C GLN A 183 -1.79 24.52 18.72
N ASN A 184 -2.23 23.28 18.88
CA ASN A 184 -3.52 22.80 18.41
C ASN A 184 -4.68 23.04 19.40
N ARG A 185 -4.41 23.42 20.66
CA ARG A 185 -5.43 23.81 21.66
C ARG A 185 -6.20 25.08 21.33
N VAL A 186 -5.71 25.84 20.40
CA VAL A 186 -6.23 27.20 20.12
C VAL A 186 -7.55 27.17 19.33
N ASN A 187 -8.12 26.00 19.04
CA ASN A 187 -9.42 25.90 18.37
C ASN A 187 -10.50 25.31 19.28
N PRO A 188 -11.27 26.16 20.02
CA PRO A 188 -12.32 25.70 20.92
C PRO A 188 -13.55 25.12 20.21
N ALA A 189 -13.63 25.23 18.87
CA ALA A 189 -14.78 24.77 18.10
C ALA A 189 -14.96 23.24 18.05
N ARG A 190 -13.91 22.50 18.31
CA ARG A 190 -13.98 21.05 18.49
C ARG A 190 -13.60 20.70 19.90
N GLY A 191 -14.29 20.83 20.92
CA GLY A 191 -13.94 20.27 22.24
C GLY A 191 -12.85 19.17 22.16
N CYS A 192 -11.61 19.56 21.82
CA CYS A 192 -10.43 18.72 22.02
C CYS A 192 -10.28 18.60 23.53
N ASP A 193 -11.28 17.95 24.14
CA ASP A 193 -11.38 17.77 25.56
C ASP A 193 -10.29 16.79 25.99
N ARG A 194 -9.61 17.17 27.05
CA ARG A 194 -8.53 16.42 27.74
C ARG A 194 -8.91 14.97 28.14
N THR A 195 -10.13 14.54 27.84
CA THR A 195 -10.66 13.25 28.26
C THR A 195 -10.21 12.09 27.37
N ALA A 196 -9.95 12.31 26.09
CA ALA A 196 -9.51 11.23 25.19
C ALA A 196 -8.08 10.71 25.56
N THR A 197 -7.17 11.63 25.91
CA THR A 197 -5.81 11.26 26.34
C THR A 197 -5.72 10.66 27.74
N ARG A 198 -6.74 10.83 28.60
CA ARG A 198 -6.74 10.26 29.96
C ARG A 198 -7.23 8.81 30.00
N ARG A 199 -8.07 8.37 29.06
CA ARG A 199 -8.56 6.98 29.07
C ARG A 199 -7.50 5.96 28.65
N ASP A 200 -6.62 6.31 27.73
CA ASP A 200 -5.57 5.39 27.26
C ASP A 200 -4.39 5.24 28.24
N ARG A 201 -4.15 6.21 29.12
CA ARG A 201 -3.11 6.08 30.18
C ARG A 201 -3.46 5.05 31.25
N ARG A 202 -4.74 4.68 31.41
CA ARG A 202 -5.15 3.61 32.35
C ARG A 202 -5.04 2.21 31.79
N ALA A 203 -4.93 2.05 30.48
CA ALA A 203 -4.84 0.74 29.83
C ALA A 203 -3.42 0.16 29.72
N GLY A 204 -2.40 0.84 30.23
CA GLY A 204 -1.04 0.29 30.42
C GLY A 204 -0.39 -0.34 29.19
N ARG A 205 -0.84 -0.04 27.98
CA ARG A 205 -0.23 -0.52 26.73
C ARG A 205 0.59 0.58 26.08
N THR A 206 1.83 0.67 26.49
CA THR A 206 2.86 1.25 25.62
C THR A 206 3.00 0.31 24.43
N THR A 207 2.36 0.62 23.34
CA THR A 207 2.68 0.01 22.05
C THR A 207 4.06 0.53 21.63
N ARG A 208 5.10 -0.20 22.04
CA ARG A 208 6.39 -0.14 21.35
C ARG A 208 6.10 -0.49 19.90
N CYS A 209 6.26 0.49 19.01
CA CYS A 209 6.27 0.29 17.58
C CYS A 209 7.52 -0.52 17.22
N GLY A 210 7.42 -1.85 17.30
CA GLY A 210 8.36 -2.76 16.67
C GLY A 210 7.83 -3.07 15.26
N PRO A 211 8.70 -3.39 14.30
CA PRO A 211 8.26 -3.73 12.95
C PRO A 211 7.33 -4.96 13.04
N ARG A 212 6.02 -4.73 12.90
CA ARG A 212 5.09 -5.84 12.73
C ARG A 212 5.32 -6.40 11.33
N ARG A 213 5.66 -7.71 11.24
CA ARG A 213 5.68 -8.44 9.98
C ARG A 213 4.31 -8.26 9.32
N TRP A 214 4.33 -7.72 8.11
CA TRP A 214 3.17 -7.68 7.24
C TRP A 214 2.87 -9.12 6.78
N SER A 215 1.63 -9.58 6.95
CA SER A 215 1.16 -10.82 6.35
C SER A 215 -0.06 -10.51 5.50
N PRO A 216 -0.08 -10.90 4.22
CA PRO A 216 -1.24 -10.68 3.36
C PRO A 216 -2.44 -11.46 3.91
N ARG A 217 -3.55 -10.76 4.17
CA ARG A 217 -4.80 -11.42 4.52
C ARG A 217 -5.24 -12.29 3.35
N ARG A 218 -5.35 -13.60 3.58
CA ARG A 218 -5.99 -14.52 2.65
C ARG A 218 -7.41 -14.02 2.35
N GLN A 219 -7.65 -13.55 1.14
CA GLN A 219 -9.00 -13.35 0.64
C GLN A 219 -9.68 -14.72 0.60
N ARG A 220 -10.68 -14.91 1.45
CA ARG A 220 -11.57 -16.07 1.37
C ARG A 220 -12.34 -15.96 0.04
N SER A 221 -12.01 -16.82 -0.92
CA SER A 221 -12.85 -17.03 -2.10
C SER A 221 -14.21 -17.50 -1.61
N SER A 222 -15.24 -16.65 -1.79
CA SER A 222 -16.63 -17.05 -1.67
C SER A 222 -16.92 -18.07 -2.75
N ARG A 223 -17.10 -19.32 -2.35
CA ARG A 223 -17.61 -20.39 -3.23
C ARG A 223 -18.98 -19.97 -3.73
N LEU A 224 -19.09 -19.68 -5.01
CA LEU A 224 -20.36 -19.67 -5.73
C LEU A 224 -20.92 -21.11 -5.70
N GLY A 225 -22.00 -21.27 -4.96
CA GLY A 225 -22.78 -22.50 -4.93
C GLY A 225 -23.33 -22.81 -6.31
N ARG A 226 -22.97 -23.95 -6.86
CA ARG A 226 -23.68 -24.56 -7.98
C ARG A 226 -25.02 -25.06 -7.46
N SER A 227 -26.09 -24.41 -7.85
CA SER A 227 -27.45 -24.96 -7.76
C SER A 227 -27.62 -25.89 -8.94
N THR A 228 -27.67 -27.19 -8.66
CA THR A 228 -28.25 -28.21 -9.56
C THR A 228 -29.73 -28.28 -9.29
N THR A 229 -30.54 -27.93 -10.25
CA THR A 229 -31.95 -28.33 -10.29
C THR A 229 -32.17 -29.13 -11.58
N ARG A 230 -32.90 -30.19 -11.40
CA ARG A 230 -33.35 -31.19 -12.40
C ARG A 230 -34.05 -30.57 -13.60
#